data_947a5234001a763d8a45423773f337b6
#
_entry.id   947a5234001a763d8a45423773f337b6
#
_cell.length_a   1.000
_cell.length_b   1.000
_cell.length_c   1.000
_cell.angle_alpha   90.00
_cell.angle_beta   90.00
_cell.angle_gamma   90.00
#
_symmetry.space_group_name_H-M   'P 1'
#
loop_
_entity.id
_entity.type
_entity.pdbx_description
1 polymer ?
#
loop_
_entity_poly.entity_id
_entity_poly.type
_entity_poly.pdbx_seq_one_letter_code
_entity_poly.pdbx_strand_id
1 'polypeptide(L)'
;SLPISSDTGTSKLTLMNTHFDAFAQGSDTMQQQVAYLEQLLSDKSAKGQQWMIAGDFNLLPPGQYENMDATARTYYQPKSELEGIYQQFNVIPSLAQANGPNANQWFTHFPNRLEVTAPDRTIDYFVHSDQLQVQDAQVLQQNTWHISDHLPMIVTIALP
;
A
#
# COMPACT_ATOMS: atom_id res chain seq x y z
N SER A 1 -16.78 -3.86 -9.59
CA SER A 1 -15.97 -3.66 -10.82
C SER A 1 -16.63 -2.64 -11.74
N LEU A 2 -15.81 -1.80 -12.34
CA LEU A 2 -16.23 -0.77 -13.28
C LEU A 2 -16.04 -1.30 -14.72
N PRO A 3 -17.08 -1.23 -15.59
CA PRO A 3 -16.88 -1.44 -17.01
C PRO A 3 -16.11 -0.26 -17.58
N ILE A 4 -15.09 -0.54 -18.38
CA ILE A 4 -14.30 0.44 -19.11
C ILE A 4 -14.55 0.19 -20.57
N SER A 5 -15.04 1.20 -21.28
CA SER A 5 -15.25 1.14 -22.72
C SER A 5 -14.12 1.87 -23.43
N SER A 6 -13.51 1.21 -24.41
CA SER A 6 -12.53 1.79 -25.33
C SER A 6 -12.96 1.53 -26.76
N ASP A 7 -12.31 2.16 -27.74
CA ASP A 7 -12.57 1.95 -29.15
C ASP A 7 -12.31 0.50 -29.60
N THR A 8 -11.57 -0.27 -28.78
CA THR A 8 -11.20 -1.66 -29.05
C THR A 8 -12.07 -2.70 -28.32
N GLY A 9 -13.04 -2.25 -27.50
CA GLY A 9 -13.95 -3.13 -26.76
C GLY A 9 -14.24 -2.68 -25.33
N THR A 10 -14.94 -3.52 -24.59
CA THR A 10 -15.23 -3.31 -23.18
C THR A 10 -14.33 -4.20 -22.32
N SER A 11 -13.48 -3.61 -21.52
CA SER A 11 -12.73 -4.29 -20.48
C SER A 11 -13.35 -4.07 -19.10
N LYS A 12 -12.91 -4.84 -18.11
CA LYS A 12 -13.45 -4.77 -16.76
C LYS A 12 -12.34 -4.60 -15.75
N LEU A 13 -12.29 -3.43 -15.10
CA LEU A 13 -11.40 -3.18 -13.98
C LEU A 13 -12.10 -3.51 -12.65
N THR A 14 -11.46 -4.31 -11.82
CA THR A 14 -11.91 -4.55 -10.44
C THR A 14 -11.14 -3.64 -9.50
N LEU A 15 -11.83 -2.70 -8.87
CA LEU A 15 -11.30 -1.91 -7.77
C LEU A 15 -11.69 -2.56 -6.45
N MET A 16 -10.74 -2.66 -5.56
CA MET A 16 -10.89 -3.20 -4.21
C MET A 16 -10.30 -2.21 -3.21
N ASN A 17 -10.82 -2.22 -1.99
CA ASN A 17 -10.19 -1.54 -0.86
C ASN A 17 -10.09 -2.49 0.33
N THR A 18 -9.14 -2.20 1.23
CA THR A 18 -8.93 -2.95 2.45
C THR A 18 -8.51 -2.02 3.58
N HIS A 19 -8.72 -2.50 4.79
CA HIS A 19 -8.12 -1.99 6.00
C HIS A 19 -7.77 -3.22 6.85
N PHE A 20 -6.47 -3.50 6.98
CA PHE A 20 -5.98 -4.62 7.76
C PHE A 20 -6.06 -4.30 9.25
N ASP A 21 -6.05 -5.34 10.05
CA ASP A 21 -6.00 -5.20 11.50
C ASP A 21 -4.76 -4.39 11.92
N ALA A 22 -4.87 -3.69 13.04
CA ALA A 22 -3.80 -2.88 13.59
C ALA A 22 -3.27 -3.52 14.88
N PHE A 23 -1.95 -3.41 15.10
CA PHE A 23 -1.32 -3.81 16.37
C PHE A 23 -1.55 -5.27 16.76
N ALA A 24 -1.70 -6.17 15.81
CA ALA A 24 -1.96 -7.59 16.02
C ALA A 24 -0.73 -8.37 16.56
N GLN A 25 0.05 -7.74 17.44
CA GLN A 25 1.20 -8.39 18.06
C GLN A 25 0.78 -9.57 18.94
N GLY A 26 1.51 -10.67 18.83
CA GLY A 26 1.21 -11.90 19.55
C GLY A 26 0.11 -12.75 18.91
N SER A 27 -0.38 -12.36 17.74
CA SER A 27 -1.29 -13.15 16.89
C SER A 27 -0.72 -13.31 15.48
N ASP A 28 -1.28 -14.22 14.71
CA ASP A 28 -0.95 -14.43 13.29
C ASP A 28 -1.95 -13.75 12.34
N THR A 29 -2.79 -12.84 12.87
CA THR A 29 -3.86 -12.16 12.12
C THR A 29 -3.33 -11.48 10.88
N MET A 30 -2.24 -10.71 11.00
CA MET A 30 -1.65 -9.97 9.87
C MET A 30 -1.15 -10.94 8.79
N GLN A 31 -0.47 -12.01 9.18
CA GLN A 31 0.02 -13.05 8.26
C GLN A 31 -1.14 -13.73 7.53
N GLN A 32 -2.24 -14.03 8.24
CA GLN A 32 -3.43 -14.63 7.63
C GLN A 32 -4.12 -13.67 6.65
N GLN A 33 -4.22 -12.38 6.99
CA GLN A 33 -4.80 -11.36 6.11
C GLN A 33 -3.95 -11.20 4.83
N VAL A 34 -2.63 -11.14 4.96
CA VAL A 34 -1.72 -11.06 3.81
C VAL A 34 -1.81 -12.32 2.95
N ALA A 35 -1.77 -13.50 3.55
CA ALA A 35 -1.87 -14.77 2.81
C ALA A 35 -3.19 -14.89 2.04
N TYR A 36 -4.30 -14.46 2.64
CA TYR A 36 -5.59 -14.41 1.95
C TYR A 36 -5.57 -13.42 0.78
N LEU A 37 -4.98 -12.25 0.98
CA LEU A 37 -4.85 -11.25 -0.08
C LEU A 37 -3.98 -11.78 -1.23
N GLU A 38 -2.82 -12.37 -0.93
CA GLU A 38 -1.93 -12.96 -1.96
C GLU A 38 -2.67 -13.99 -2.80
N GLN A 39 -3.43 -14.88 -2.19
CA GLN A 39 -4.22 -15.87 -2.89
C GLN A 39 -5.29 -15.22 -3.78
N LEU A 40 -6.03 -14.23 -3.24
CA LEU A 40 -7.06 -13.51 -3.98
C LEU A 40 -6.49 -12.81 -5.22
N LEU A 41 -5.35 -12.12 -5.07
CA LEU A 41 -4.71 -11.38 -6.15
C LEU A 41 -4.11 -12.33 -7.21
N SER A 42 -3.49 -13.43 -6.77
CA SER A 42 -2.97 -14.48 -7.65
C SER A 42 -4.10 -15.11 -8.49
N ASP A 43 -5.24 -15.43 -7.87
CA ASP A 43 -6.38 -15.99 -8.56
C ASP A 43 -6.95 -15.03 -9.63
N LYS A 44 -6.95 -13.73 -9.33
CA LYS A 44 -7.39 -12.71 -10.31
C LYS A 44 -6.39 -12.57 -11.46
N SER A 45 -5.10 -12.55 -11.16
CA SER A 45 -4.03 -12.47 -12.16
C SER A 45 -4.02 -13.71 -13.07
N ALA A 46 -4.18 -14.91 -12.51
CA ALA A 46 -4.27 -16.16 -13.27
C ALA A 46 -5.46 -16.20 -14.25
N LYS A 47 -6.55 -15.45 -13.92
CA LYS A 47 -7.71 -15.28 -14.81
C LYS A 47 -7.54 -14.12 -15.80
N GLY A 48 -6.38 -13.49 -15.87
CA GLY A 48 -6.13 -12.32 -16.74
C GLY A 48 -6.99 -11.10 -16.40
N GLN A 49 -7.47 -11.01 -15.15
CA GLN A 49 -8.32 -9.87 -14.73
C GLN A 49 -7.46 -8.64 -14.45
N GLN A 50 -7.95 -7.49 -14.87
CA GLN A 50 -7.41 -6.20 -14.44
C GLN A 50 -7.96 -5.85 -13.06
N TRP A 51 -7.08 -5.58 -12.13
CA TRP A 51 -7.46 -5.26 -10.76
C TRP A 51 -6.48 -4.28 -10.10
N MET A 52 -7.00 -3.55 -9.15
CA MET A 52 -6.25 -2.72 -8.21
C MET A 52 -6.90 -2.83 -6.83
N ILE A 53 -6.08 -2.89 -5.80
CA ILE A 53 -6.49 -2.76 -4.41
C ILE A 53 -5.74 -1.61 -3.77
N ALA A 54 -6.44 -0.84 -2.94
CA ALA A 54 -5.86 0.25 -2.16
C ALA A 54 -6.36 0.19 -0.71
N GLY A 55 -5.61 0.77 0.19
CA GLY A 55 -6.04 0.95 1.58
C GLY A 55 -4.92 0.99 2.59
N ASP A 56 -5.31 1.03 3.84
CA ASP A 56 -4.43 0.89 4.98
C ASP A 56 -4.16 -0.59 5.26
N PHE A 57 -2.90 -0.97 5.11
CA PHE A 57 -2.45 -2.35 5.38
C PHE A 57 -1.90 -2.50 6.80
N ASN A 58 -1.72 -1.41 7.53
CA ASN A 58 -1.12 -1.38 8.88
C ASN A 58 0.21 -2.13 9.00
N LEU A 59 0.93 -2.29 7.90
CA LEU A 59 2.21 -3.00 7.77
C LEU A 59 3.24 -2.12 7.10
N LEU A 60 4.49 -2.19 7.58
CA LEU A 60 5.60 -1.48 6.93
C LEU A 60 6.03 -2.18 5.64
N PRO A 61 6.55 -1.45 4.64
CA PRO A 61 7.22 -2.07 3.52
C PRO A 61 8.51 -2.77 3.98
N PRO A 62 8.95 -3.84 3.29
CA PRO A 62 10.24 -4.45 3.58
C PRO A 62 11.37 -3.42 3.63
N GLY A 63 12.17 -3.46 4.70
CA GLY A 63 13.32 -2.57 4.92
C GLY A 63 13.03 -1.29 5.70
N GLN A 64 11.77 -0.87 5.88
CA GLN A 64 11.48 0.38 6.58
C GLN A 64 11.57 0.25 8.12
N TYR A 65 11.43 -0.96 8.66
CA TYR A 65 11.48 -1.22 10.11
C TYR A 65 12.75 -0.66 10.77
N GLU A 66 13.89 -0.77 10.10
CA GLU A 66 15.18 -0.32 10.64
C GLU A 66 15.25 1.22 10.81
N ASN A 67 14.39 1.95 10.11
CA ASN A 67 14.32 3.42 10.17
C ASN A 67 13.34 3.89 11.26
N MET A 68 12.60 3.00 11.90
CA MET A 68 11.64 3.34 12.95
C MET A 68 12.32 3.58 14.30
N ASP A 69 11.75 4.49 15.09
CA ASP A 69 12.14 4.65 16.50
C ASP A 69 11.74 3.41 17.35
N ALA A 70 12.31 3.32 18.55
CA ALA A 70 12.08 2.18 19.43
C ALA A 70 10.60 1.97 19.80
N THR A 71 9.82 3.03 19.93
CA THR A 71 8.38 2.95 20.22
C THR A 71 7.61 2.42 19.01
N ALA A 72 7.89 2.98 17.83
CA ALA A 72 7.26 2.52 16.59
C ALA A 72 7.55 1.05 16.30
N ARG A 73 8.80 0.60 16.52
CA ARG A 73 9.19 -0.81 16.35
C ARG A 73 8.37 -1.78 17.20
N THR A 74 7.79 -1.35 18.30
CA THR A 74 6.94 -2.22 19.12
C THR A 74 5.63 -2.62 18.42
N TYR A 75 5.23 -1.92 17.37
CA TYR A 75 3.99 -2.16 16.63
C TYR A 75 4.17 -3.00 15.37
N TYR A 76 5.42 -3.23 14.92
CA TYR A 76 5.72 -3.90 13.66
C TYR A 76 6.69 -5.06 13.83
N GLN A 77 6.72 -5.93 12.85
CA GLN A 77 7.69 -7.03 12.79
C GLN A 77 8.95 -6.59 12.04
N PRO A 78 10.15 -7.06 12.48
CA PRO A 78 11.40 -6.77 11.76
C PRO A 78 11.39 -7.27 10.30
N LYS A 79 10.75 -8.42 10.08
CA LYS A 79 10.49 -8.94 8.74
C LYS A 79 9.05 -8.57 8.35
N SER A 80 8.92 -7.73 7.33
CA SER A 80 7.61 -7.30 6.86
C SER A 80 6.80 -8.48 6.31
N GLU A 81 5.55 -8.56 6.71
CA GLU A 81 4.57 -9.52 6.18
C GLU A 81 4.26 -9.25 4.69
N LEU A 82 4.49 -8.02 4.21
CA LEU A 82 4.26 -7.64 2.81
C LEU A 82 5.34 -8.13 1.84
N GLU A 83 6.37 -8.85 2.30
CA GLU A 83 7.47 -9.29 1.44
C GLU A 83 6.97 -10.07 0.22
N GLY A 84 6.02 -10.99 0.40
CA GLY A 84 5.44 -11.77 -0.70
C GLY A 84 4.63 -10.92 -1.67
N ILE A 85 3.89 -9.93 -1.18
CA ILE A 85 3.15 -8.97 -2.01
C ILE A 85 4.12 -8.20 -2.93
N TYR A 86 5.22 -7.68 -2.37
CA TYR A 86 6.23 -6.95 -3.15
C TYR A 86 7.00 -7.82 -4.14
N GLN A 87 7.12 -9.11 -3.89
CA GLN A 87 7.78 -10.04 -4.81
C GLN A 87 6.90 -10.46 -5.98
N GLN A 88 5.58 -10.47 -5.79
CA GLN A 88 4.63 -11.04 -6.75
C GLN A 88 3.86 -10.00 -7.54
N PHE A 89 3.68 -8.79 -7.02
CA PHE A 89 2.78 -7.78 -7.59
C PHE A 89 3.44 -6.41 -7.68
N ASN A 90 2.83 -5.54 -8.48
CA ASN A 90 3.23 -4.13 -8.55
C ASN A 90 2.65 -3.38 -7.35
N VAL A 91 3.51 -2.77 -6.55
CA VAL A 91 3.15 -2.03 -5.34
C VAL A 91 3.57 -0.58 -5.45
N ILE A 92 2.70 0.32 -5.00
CA ILE A 92 2.96 1.75 -4.87
C ILE A 92 2.82 2.13 -3.39
N PRO A 93 3.88 2.70 -2.78
CA PRO A 93 5.20 2.93 -3.37
C PRO A 93 5.97 1.61 -3.60
N SER A 94 6.83 1.61 -4.59
CA SER A 94 7.82 0.53 -4.78
C SER A 94 8.84 0.50 -3.63
N LEU A 95 9.59 -0.59 -3.47
CA LEU A 95 10.65 -0.66 -2.43
C LEU A 95 11.69 0.44 -2.59
N ALA A 96 12.04 0.81 -3.82
CA ALA A 96 12.97 1.89 -4.08
C ALA A 96 12.41 3.26 -3.66
N GLN A 97 11.13 3.48 -3.82
CA GLN A 97 10.44 4.68 -3.35
C GLN A 97 10.30 4.70 -1.83
N ALA A 98 9.88 3.59 -1.23
CA ALA A 98 9.62 3.49 0.20
C ALA A 98 10.89 3.55 1.08
N ASN A 99 12.07 3.18 0.53
CA ASN A 99 13.32 3.10 1.28
C ASN A 99 14.46 3.96 0.67
N GLY A 100 14.22 4.61 -0.46
CA GLY A 100 15.21 5.42 -1.15
C GLY A 100 15.45 6.79 -0.50
N PRO A 101 16.29 7.62 -1.10
CA PRO A 101 16.65 8.94 -0.54
C PRO A 101 15.46 9.90 -0.43
N ASN A 102 14.38 9.65 -1.16
CA ASN A 102 13.13 10.43 -1.12
C ASN A 102 11.98 9.67 -0.45
N ALA A 103 12.27 8.70 0.41
CA ALA A 103 11.24 7.87 1.08
C ALA A 103 10.22 8.72 1.86
N ASN A 104 10.65 9.85 2.40
CA ASN A 104 9.77 10.78 3.10
C ASN A 104 8.61 11.33 2.25
N GLN A 105 8.72 11.34 0.92
CA GLN A 105 7.64 11.74 0.02
C GLN A 105 6.53 10.67 -0.07
N TRP A 106 6.82 9.45 0.40
CA TRP A 106 5.93 8.30 0.34
C TRP A 106 5.38 7.89 1.71
N PHE A 107 5.73 8.62 2.77
CA PHE A 107 5.15 8.37 4.07
C PHE A 107 3.68 8.78 4.07
N THR A 108 2.84 7.85 4.48
CA THR A 108 1.38 8.00 4.47
C THR A 108 0.78 8.16 5.85
N HIS A 109 1.57 7.93 6.90
CA HIS A 109 1.08 8.00 8.27
C HIS A 109 1.87 9.00 9.10
N PHE A 110 1.11 9.86 9.81
CA PHE A 110 1.60 10.84 10.79
C PHE A 110 1.10 10.44 12.17
N PRO A 111 1.91 9.69 12.95
CA PRO A 111 1.45 9.21 14.24
C PRO A 111 1.09 10.37 15.18
N ASN A 112 -0.06 10.26 15.82
CA ASN A 112 -0.59 11.28 16.71
C ASN A 112 0.14 11.27 18.07
N ARG A 113 1.43 11.61 18.04
CA ARG A 113 2.30 11.72 19.22
C ARG A 113 2.99 13.08 19.22
N LEU A 114 3.14 13.67 20.41
CA LEU A 114 3.71 15.03 20.58
C LEU A 114 5.15 15.15 20.04
N GLU A 115 5.90 14.06 20.07
CA GLU A 115 7.31 14.04 19.64
C GLU A 115 7.47 13.92 18.13
N VAL A 116 6.41 13.53 17.42
CA VAL A 116 6.43 13.34 15.96
C VAL A 116 5.90 14.59 15.29
N THR A 117 6.75 15.23 14.49
CA THR A 117 6.45 16.50 13.83
C THR A 117 6.24 16.39 12.32
N ALA A 118 6.34 15.19 11.76
CA ALA A 118 6.15 14.89 10.35
C ALA A 118 5.72 13.44 10.15
N PRO A 119 5.14 13.08 9.00
CA PRO A 119 4.93 11.69 8.62
C PRO A 119 6.23 10.90 8.67
N ASP A 120 6.21 9.67 9.17
CA ASP A 120 7.41 8.90 9.45
C ASP A 120 7.42 7.49 8.86
N ARG A 121 6.28 7.05 8.29
CA ARG A 121 6.14 5.69 7.75
C ARG A 121 5.12 5.58 6.64
N THR A 122 5.24 4.49 5.88
CA THR A 122 4.29 4.08 4.85
C THR A 122 3.50 2.88 5.36
N ILE A 123 2.18 2.97 5.42
CA ILE A 123 1.28 1.86 5.76
C ILE A 123 0.05 1.78 4.86
N ASP A 124 -0.12 2.77 3.98
CA ASP A 124 -1.14 2.77 2.94
C ASP A 124 -0.51 2.49 1.59
N TYR A 125 -1.18 1.68 0.77
CA TYR A 125 -0.64 1.20 -0.50
C TYR A 125 -1.69 1.12 -1.59
N PHE A 126 -1.19 1.16 -2.84
CA PHE A 126 -1.88 0.59 -4.00
C PHE A 126 -1.12 -0.64 -4.48
N VAL A 127 -1.84 -1.72 -4.74
CA VAL A 127 -1.30 -2.92 -5.38
C VAL A 127 -2.11 -3.19 -6.64
N HIS A 128 -1.44 -3.49 -7.76
CA HIS A 128 -2.16 -3.61 -9.02
C HIS A 128 -1.61 -4.72 -9.92
N SER A 129 -2.47 -5.16 -10.84
CA SER A 129 -2.12 -6.16 -11.86
C SER A 129 -1.19 -5.56 -12.93
N ASP A 130 -0.43 -6.43 -13.59
CA ASP A 130 0.56 -6.06 -14.64
C ASP A 130 -0.06 -5.34 -15.83
N GLN A 131 -1.35 -5.54 -16.10
CA GLN A 131 -2.04 -4.93 -17.22
C GLN A 131 -2.34 -3.43 -17.02
N LEU A 132 -2.24 -2.93 -15.78
CA LEU A 132 -2.47 -1.51 -15.51
C LEU A 132 -1.17 -0.72 -15.61
N GLN A 133 -1.23 0.37 -16.37
CA GLN A 133 -0.11 1.31 -16.49
C GLN A 133 -0.33 2.49 -15.55
N VAL A 134 0.51 2.62 -14.56
CA VAL A 134 0.54 3.79 -13.67
C VAL A 134 1.25 4.93 -14.38
N GLN A 135 0.56 6.06 -14.52
CA GLN A 135 1.08 7.29 -15.14
C GLN A 135 1.68 8.22 -14.09
N ASP A 136 1.05 8.31 -12.93
CA ASP A 136 1.48 9.16 -11.83
C ASP A 136 1.02 8.58 -10.49
N ALA A 137 1.80 8.84 -9.45
CA ALA A 137 1.46 8.48 -8.08
C ALA A 137 2.09 9.45 -7.10
N GLN A 138 1.34 9.88 -6.09
CA GLN A 138 1.82 10.80 -5.08
C GLN A 138 1.08 10.65 -3.76
N VAL A 139 1.73 11.06 -2.66
CA VAL A 139 1.12 11.26 -1.36
C VAL A 139 0.92 12.77 -1.14
N LEU A 140 -0.31 13.16 -0.81
CA LEU A 140 -0.63 14.57 -0.55
C LEU A 140 -0.27 14.92 0.90
N GLN A 141 0.94 15.43 1.10
CA GLN A 141 1.44 15.78 2.42
C GLN A 141 1.17 17.25 2.81
N GLN A 142 0.98 18.14 1.81
CA GLN A 142 0.79 19.56 2.08
C GLN A 142 -0.61 19.85 2.61
N ASN A 143 -0.71 20.54 3.75
CA ASN A 143 -1.97 20.98 4.36
C ASN A 143 -2.95 19.85 4.75
N THR A 144 -2.48 18.61 4.90
CA THR A 144 -3.32 17.47 5.25
C THR A 144 -3.12 16.96 6.68
N TRP A 145 -1.99 17.25 7.31
CA TRP A 145 -1.60 16.71 8.61
C TRP A 145 -2.54 17.04 9.76
N HIS A 146 -3.29 18.15 9.65
CA HIS A 146 -4.26 18.57 10.66
C HIS A 146 -5.66 17.97 10.44
N ILE A 147 -5.85 17.21 9.35
CA ILE A 147 -7.14 16.64 8.99
C ILE A 147 -7.23 15.17 9.42
N SER A 148 -6.13 14.44 9.25
CA SER A 148 -6.04 13.00 9.53
C SER A 148 -4.60 12.63 9.86
N ASP A 149 -4.40 11.57 10.60
CA ASP A 149 -3.12 10.90 10.80
C ASP A 149 -2.72 10.02 9.61
N HIS A 150 -3.62 9.77 8.66
CA HIS A 150 -3.33 9.21 7.36
C HIS A 150 -3.36 10.29 6.27
N LEU A 151 -2.44 10.18 5.33
CA LEU A 151 -2.28 11.13 4.22
C LEU A 151 -2.84 10.54 2.94
N PRO A 152 -3.62 11.33 2.17
CA PRO A 152 -4.20 10.84 0.93
C PRO A 152 -3.14 10.42 -0.08
N MET A 153 -3.31 9.24 -0.67
CA MET A 153 -2.57 8.81 -1.85
C MET A 153 -3.43 8.96 -3.12
N ILE A 154 -2.82 9.44 -4.17
CA ILE A 154 -3.45 9.54 -5.50
C ILE A 154 -2.61 8.73 -6.48
N VAL A 155 -3.28 7.89 -7.26
CA VAL A 155 -2.68 7.15 -8.36
C VAL A 155 -3.49 7.39 -9.63
N THR A 156 -2.80 7.80 -10.69
CA THR A 156 -3.36 7.95 -12.03
C THR A 156 -2.96 6.75 -12.87
N ILE A 157 -3.94 6.06 -13.43
CA ILE A 157 -3.72 4.92 -14.32
C ILE A 157 -4.20 5.23 -15.73
N ALA A 158 -3.49 4.71 -16.73
CA ALA A 158 -4.02 4.62 -18.07
C ALA A 158 -5.04 3.48 -18.12
N LEU A 159 -6.21 3.77 -18.66
CA LEU A 159 -7.18 2.74 -18.98
C LEU A 159 -6.77 2.09 -20.30
N PRO A 160 -6.88 0.75 -20.44
CA PRO A 160 -6.51 0.04 -21.65
C PRO A 160 -7.42 0.35 -22.83
#